data_d2ccc7980a9fd90dba1314d566e210d2
#
_entry.id   d2ccc7980a9fd90dba1314d566e210d2
#
_cell.length_a   1.000
_cell.length_b   1.000
_cell.length_c   1.000
_cell.angle_alpha   90.00
_cell.angle_beta   90.00
_cell.angle_gamma   90.00
#
_symmetry.space_group_name_H-M   'P 1'
#
loop_
_entity.id
_entity.type
_entity.pdbx_description
1 polymer ?
#
loop_
_entity_poly.entity_id
_entity_poly.type
_entity_poly.pdbx_seq_one_letter_code
_entity_poly.pdbx_strand_id
1 'polypeptide(L)'
;GNIQVSEKKYLQILKEILTYNPAYIDVEFFTHGPSFAALKDFRDKMVLSYHNFDEVPTDLTNRLIKMHEEGTAFVKVAVMPERECDVLDLLQITRDMTLEYGDHFISMAMGDLGRLSRISGYLTGSCWTFASLENSSAPGQISLKETEYILDILEK
;
A
#
# COMPACT_ATOMS: atom_id res chain seq x y z
N GLY A 1 -7.00 3.47 -6.94
CA GLY A 1 -7.11 3.67 -8.39
C GLY A 1 -8.41 4.35 -8.78
N ASN A 2 -8.45 4.95 -9.96
CA ASN A 2 -9.60 5.75 -10.43
C ASN A 2 -10.78 4.93 -10.97
N ILE A 3 -10.83 3.62 -10.69
CA ILE A 3 -11.89 2.75 -11.23
C ILE A 3 -13.05 2.76 -10.25
N GLN A 4 -14.13 3.46 -10.63
CA GLN A 4 -15.41 3.41 -9.93
C GLN A 4 -16.32 2.37 -10.60
N VAL A 5 -16.43 1.21 -9.99
CA VAL A 5 -17.30 0.11 -10.46
C VAL A 5 -18.16 -0.41 -9.32
N SER A 6 -19.28 -1.07 -9.67
CA SER A 6 -20.09 -1.73 -8.65
C SER A 6 -19.31 -2.88 -8.00
N GLU A 7 -19.66 -3.21 -6.77
CA GLU A 7 -19.06 -4.34 -6.01
C GLU A 7 -19.07 -5.64 -6.82
N LYS A 8 -20.18 -5.94 -7.48
CA LYS A 8 -20.30 -7.11 -8.36
C LYS A 8 -19.29 -7.11 -9.51
N LYS A 9 -19.08 -5.94 -10.13
CA LYS A 9 -18.11 -5.79 -11.23
C LYS A 9 -16.67 -5.87 -10.72
N TYR A 10 -16.39 -5.28 -9.57
CA TYR A 10 -15.10 -5.35 -8.92
C TYR A 10 -14.71 -6.82 -8.64
N LEU A 11 -15.58 -7.58 -7.97
CA LEU A 11 -15.37 -9.01 -7.71
C LEU A 11 -15.18 -9.82 -9.01
N GLN A 12 -15.96 -9.51 -10.06
CA GLN A 12 -15.80 -10.18 -11.35
C GLN A 12 -14.41 -9.95 -11.95
N ILE A 13 -13.91 -8.72 -11.91
CA ILE A 13 -12.56 -8.36 -12.39
C ILE A 13 -11.48 -9.13 -11.61
N LEU A 14 -11.57 -9.13 -10.27
CA LEU A 14 -10.60 -9.85 -9.44
C LEU A 14 -10.60 -11.36 -9.73
N LYS A 15 -11.78 -11.97 -9.89
CA LYS A 15 -11.89 -13.39 -10.27
C LYS A 15 -11.29 -13.67 -11.64
N GLU A 16 -11.48 -12.79 -12.60
CA GLU A 16 -10.86 -12.92 -13.92
C GLU A 16 -9.35 -12.83 -13.84
N ILE A 17 -8.81 -11.83 -13.10
CA ILE A 17 -7.37 -11.69 -12.88
C ILE A 17 -6.78 -12.96 -12.24
N LEU A 18 -7.46 -13.55 -11.27
CA LEU A 18 -7.00 -14.79 -10.61
C LEU A 18 -6.86 -15.97 -11.57
N THR A 19 -7.63 -16.01 -12.68
CA THR A 19 -7.49 -17.07 -13.71
C THR A 19 -6.13 -17.06 -14.40
N TYR A 20 -5.45 -15.90 -14.42
CA TYR A 20 -4.08 -15.75 -14.96
C TYR A 20 -2.99 -16.13 -13.96
N ASN A 21 -3.37 -16.61 -12.78
CA ASN A 21 -2.46 -17.04 -11.71
C ASN A 21 -1.37 -16.02 -11.36
N PRO A 22 -1.70 -14.75 -11.07
CA PRO A 22 -0.73 -13.75 -10.68
C PRO A 22 -0.02 -14.14 -9.37
N ALA A 23 1.17 -13.59 -9.14
CA ALA A 23 1.86 -13.74 -7.86
C ALA A 23 1.04 -13.09 -6.73
N TYR A 24 0.56 -11.87 -6.98
CA TYR A 24 -0.27 -11.13 -6.03
C TYR A 24 -1.40 -10.37 -6.73
N ILE A 25 -2.48 -10.11 -5.99
CA ILE A 25 -3.58 -9.22 -6.38
C ILE A 25 -3.80 -8.17 -5.31
N ASP A 26 -4.06 -6.94 -5.73
CA ASP A 26 -4.39 -5.82 -4.83
C ASP A 26 -5.91 -5.78 -4.59
N VAL A 27 -6.34 -5.81 -3.33
CA VAL A 27 -7.75 -5.84 -2.93
C VAL A 27 -8.02 -4.74 -1.89
N GLU A 28 -8.90 -3.81 -2.24
CA GLU A 28 -9.35 -2.75 -1.34
C GLU A 28 -10.21 -3.30 -0.20
N PHE A 29 -9.77 -3.10 1.04
CA PHE A 29 -10.42 -3.70 2.20
C PHE A 29 -11.67 -2.96 2.65
N PHE A 30 -11.52 -1.66 2.96
CA PHE A 30 -12.63 -0.91 3.56
C PHE A 30 -13.73 -0.53 2.57
N THR A 31 -13.38 -0.40 1.29
CA THR A 31 -14.34 -0.05 0.23
C THR A 31 -15.01 -1.29 -0.37
N HIS A 32 -14.30 -2.41 -0.45
CA HIS A 32 -14.73 -3.64 -1.11
C HIS A 32 -14.66 -4.87 -0.21
N GLY A 33 -15.08 -4.72 1.05
CA GLY A 33 -15.13 -5.82 2.04
C GLY A 33 -15.85 -7.09 1.59
N PRO A 34 -17.01 -7.01 0.90
CA PRO A 34 -17.68 -8.20 0.36
C PRO A 34 -16.85 -8.96 -0.68
N SER A 35 -16.10 -8.24 -1.55
CA SER A 35 -15.19 -8.87 -2.51
C SER A 35 -14.02 -9.55 -1.82
N PHE A 36 -13.44 -8.92 -0.80
CA PHE A 36 -12.41 -9.53 0.05
C PHE A 36 -12.94 -10.82 0.68
N ALA A 37 -14.10 -10.79 1.32
CA ALA A 37 -14.71 -11.96 1.96
C ALA A 37 -14.97 -13.11 0.97
N ALA A 38 -15.37 -12.79 -0.28
CA ALA A 38 -15.61 -13.78 -1.33
C ALA A 38 -14.32 -14.41 -1.89
N LEU A 39 -13.16 -13.83 -1.62
CA LEU A 39 -11.84 -14.27 -2.11
C LEU A 39 -10.91 -14.73 -0.99
N LYS A 40 -11.42 -14.97 0.21
CA LYS A 40 -10.62 -15.34 1.39
C LYS A 40 -9.69 -16.54 1.21
N ASP A 41 -10.01 -17.44 0.29
CA ASP A 41 -9.20 -18.63 -0.01
C ASP A 41 -7.91 -18.28 -0.78
N PHE A 42 -7.75 -17.04 -1.22
CA PHE A 42 -6.57 -16.51 -1.91
C PHE A 42 -5.76 -15.53 -1.07
N ARG A 43 -5.91 -15.53 0.27
CA ARG A 43 -5.24 -14.57 1.16
C ARG A 43 -3.72 -14.55 1.00
N ASP A 44 -3.11 -15.70 0.75
CA ASP A 44 -1.69 -15.88 0.48
C ASP A 44 -1.18 -15.15 -0.79
N LYS A 45 -2.11 -14.72 -1.64
CA LYS A 45 -1.84 -13.93 -2.85
C LYS A 45 -2.38 -12.49 -2.78
N MET A 46 -2.88 -12.07 -1.62
CA MET A 46 -3.47 -10.74 -1.52
C MET A 46 -2.48 -9.70 -0.97
N VAL A 47 -2.44 -8.57 -1.65
CA VAL A 47 -2.06 -7.29 -1.08
C VAL A 47 -3.35 -6.61 -0.63
N LEU A 48 -3.64 -6.68 0.66
CA LEU A 48 -4.82 -6.03 1.23
C LEU A 48 -4.54 -4.55 1.37
N SER A 49 -5.30 -3.71 0.67
CA SER A 49 -4.98 -2.29 0.55
C SER A 49 -6.04 -1.36 1.11
N TYR A 50 -5.57 -0.21 1.54
CA TYR A 50 -6.36 0.94 1.92
C TYR A 50 -5.77 2.21 1.28
N HIS A 51 -6.60 2.96 0.59
CA HIS A 51 -6.24 4.26 0.03
C HIS A 51 -7.11 5.36 0.65
N ASN A 52 -6.46 6.46 1.07
CA ASN A 52 -7.14 7.69 1.44
C ASN A 52 -6.48 8.85 0.69
N PHE A 53 -7.24 9.48 -0.20
CA PHE A 53 -6.76 10.57 -1.06
C PHE A 53 -6.94 11.95 -0.43
N ASP A 54 -7.53 12.02 0.76
CA ASP A 54 -7.89 13.26 1.43
C ASP A 54 -6.95 13.57 2.60
N GLU A 55 -6.61 12.55 3.42
CA GLU A 55 -5.85 12.75 4.66
C GLU A 55 -5.04 11.51 5.09
N VAL A 56 -4.23 11.65 6.13
CA VAL A 56 -3.70 10.56 6.97
C VAL A 56 -4.66 10.35 8.15
N PRO A 57 -5.43 9.26 8.20
CA PRO A 57 -6.40 9.04 9.27
C PRO A 57 -5.74 8.94 10.65
N THR A 58 -6.34 9.56 11.64
CA THR A 58 -5.86 9.49 13.04
C THR A 58 -5.93 8.09 13.64
N ASP A 59 -6.76 7.20 13.07
CA ASP A 59 -6.91 5.79 13.45
C ASP A 59 -6.09 4.83 12.56
N LEU A 60 -5.08 5.34 11.81
CA LEU A 60 -4.32 4.56 10.83
C LEU A 60 -3.71 3.29 11.42
N THR A 61 -3.12 3.37 12.63
CA THR A 61 -2.56 2.20 13.33
C THR A 61 -3.62 1.13 13.54
N ASN A 62 -4.82 1.48 14.01
CA ASN A 62 -5.90 0.53 14.20
C ASN A 62 -6.38 -0.10 12.89
N ARG A 63 -6.37 0.66 11.80
CA ARG A 63 -6.66 0.14 10.45
C ARG A 63 -5.63 -0.89 10.00
N LEU A 64 -4.36 -0.60 10.20
CA LEU A 64 -3.27 -1.53 9.86
C LEU A 64 -3.35 -2.82 10.68
N ILE A 65 -3.59 -2.73 11.98
CA ILE A 65 -3.80 -3.90 12.85
C ILE A 65 -4.97 -4.75 12.34
N LYS A 66 -6.11 -4.13 12.07
CA LYS A 66 -7.29 -4.83 11.55
C LYS A 66 -7.02 -5.50 10.21
N MET A 67 -6.26 -4.87 9.32
CA MET A 67 -5.88 -5.46 8.03
C MET A 67 -4.88 -6.60 8.20
N HIS A 68 -3.93 -6.46 9.13
CA HIS A 68 -2.97 -7.52 9.49
C HIS A 68 -3.66 -8.78 10.02
N GLU A 69 -4.67 -8.63 10.89
CA GLU A 69 -5.45 -9.72 11.48
C GLU A 69 -6.19 -10.58 10.42
N GLU A 70 -6.39 -10.05 9.22
CA GLU A 70 -6.99 -10.81 8.11
C GLU A 70 -6.04 -11.86 7.52
N GLY A 71 -4.75 -11.82 7.83
CA GLY A 71 -3.77 -12.85 7.46
C GLY A 71 -3.50 -12.93 5.95
N THR A 72 -3.41 -11.79 5.29
CA THR A 72 -3.05 -11.68 3.86
C THR A 72 -1.53 -11.63 3.67
N ALA A 73 -1.05 -11.85 2.43
CA ALA A 73 0.37 -11.83 2.12
C ALA A 73 1.01 -10.47 2.47
N PHE A 74 0.34 -9.38 2.14
CA PHE A 74 0.79 -8.02 2.43
C PHE A 74 -0.36 -7.12 2.85
N VAL A 75 -0.04 -6.13 3.67
CA VAL A 75 -0.92 -5.03 4.08
C VAL A 75 -0.36 -3.74 3.50
N LYS A 76 -1.18 -3.03 2.72
CA LYS A 76 -0.75 -1.82 2.02
C LYS A 76 -1.61 -0.62 2.38
N VAL A 77 -0.96 0.51 2.64
CA VAL A 77 -1.63 1.80 2.80
C VAL A 77 -1.01 2.86 1.90
N ALA A 78 -1.87 3.68 1.29
CA ALA A 78 -1.47 4.88 0.58
C ALA A 78 -2.37 6.03 1.05
N VAL A 79 -1.78 7.03 1.68
CA VAL A 79 -2.51 8.13 2.32
C VAL A 79 -1.99 9.48 1.85
N MET A 80 -2.84 10.52 1.93
CA MET A 80 -2.48 11.88 1.51
C MET A 80 -2.10 12.71 2.74
N PRO A 81 -0.81 13.08 2.90
CA PRO A 81 -0.41 13.97 3.97
C PRO A 81 -0.80 15.41 3.67
N GLU A 82 -1.27 16.13 4.66
CA GLU A 82 -1.52 17.57 4.60
C GLU A 82 -0.31 18.38 5.09
N ARG A 83 0.49 17.79 6.01
CA ARG A 83 1.63 18.43 6.66
C ARG A 83 2.82 17.48 6.71
N GLU A 84 4.01 18.03 6.91
CA GLU A 84 5.26 17.26 7.02
C GLU A 84 5.21 16.26 8.20
N CYS A 85 4.58 16.62 9.31
CA CYS A 85 4.42 15.72 10.46
C CYS A 85 3.60 14.48 10.12
N ASP A 86 2.63 14.57 9.22
CA ASP A 86 1.82 13.43 8.80
C ASP A 86 2.67 12.37 8.08
N VAL A 87 3.72 12.81 7.36
CA VAL A 87 4.69 11.90 6.74
C VAL A 87 5.55 11.23 7.81
N LEU A 88 6.05 11.98 8.80
CA LEU A 88 6.87 11.45 9.88
C LEU A 88 6.07 10.45 10.74
N ASP A 89 4.81 10.75 11.03
CA ASP A 89 3.90 9.86 11.74
C ASP A 89 3.68 8.55 10.96
N LEU A 90 3.45 8.63 9.64
CA LEU A 90 3.33 7.44 8.80
C LEU A 90 4.60 6.57 8.84
N LEU A 91 5.78 7.19 8.75
CA LEU A 91 7.06 6.47 8.82
C LEU A 91 7.22 5.77 10.17
N GLN A 92 6.90 6.46 11.28
CA GLN A 92 6.94 5.88 12.62
C GLN A 92 5.96 4.74 12.77
N ILE A 93 4.68 4.93 12.38
CA ILE A 93 3.65 3.88 12.40
C ILE A 93 4.12 2.65 11.62
N THR A 94 4.68 2.86 10.41
CA THR A 94 5.19 1.76 9.59
C THR A 94 6.29 0.99 10.31
N ARG A 95 7.23 1.71 10.92
CA ARG A 95 8.32 1.12 11.68
C ARG A 95 7.82 0.29 12.86
N ASP A 96 6.87 0.83 13.62
CA ASP A 96 6.29 0.16 14.80
C ASP A 96 5.55 -1.11 14.38
N MET A 97 4.74 -1.04 13.31
CA MET A 97 4.02 -2.19 12.77
C MET A 97 4.98 -3.29 12.28
N THR A 98 6.07 -2.92 11.61
CA THR A 98 7.08 -3.88 11.14
C THR A 98 7.81 -4.54 12.30
N LEU A 99 8.18 -3.78 13.34
CA LEU A 99 8.83 -4.33 14.52
C LEU A 99 7.95 -5.31 15.30
N GLU A 100 6.66 -5.04 15.36
CA GLU A 100 5.71 -5.86 16.13
C GLU A 100 5.21 -7.07 15.36
N TYR A 101 4.94 -6.93 14.06
CA TYR A 101 4.24 -7.94 13.26
C TYR A 101 5.03 -8.51 12.09
N GLY A 102 6.26 -7.99 11.80
CA GLY A 102 7.14 -8.48 10.74
C GLY A 102 7.02 -7.76 9.39
N ASP A 103 7.81 -8.22 8.42
CA ASP A 103 8.08 -7.55 7.14
C ASP A 103 7.01 -7.85 6.07
N HIS A 104 5.81 -7.33 6.24
CA HIS A 104 4.73 -7.47 5.24
C HIS A 104 3.89 -6.21 5.07
N PHE A 105 4.36 -5.09 5.60
CA PHE A 105 3.71 -3.80 5.44
C PHE A 105 4.28 -3.01 4.25
N ILE A 106 3.39 -2.37 3.52
CA ILE A 106 3.69 -1.49 2.39
C ILE A 106 3.01 -0.16 2.69
N SER A 107 3.77 0.88 2.94
CA SER A 107 3.20 2.19 3.26
C SER A 107 3.81 3.30 2.44
N MET A 108 2.94 4.20 1.99
CA MET A 108 3.37 5.39 1.27
C MET A 108 2.45 6.57 1.54
N ALA A 109 3.05 7.72 1.68
CA ALA A 109 2.37 9.00 1.57
C ALA A 109 2.36 9.45 0.11
N MET A 110 1.23 9.98 -0.34
CA MET A 110 1.04 10.51 -1.69
C MET A 110 1.44 12.00 -1.78
N GLY A 111 1.44 12.54 -2.98
CA GLY A 111 1.82 13.94 -3.21
C GLY A 111 3.31 14.21 -3.04
N ASP A 112 3.68 15.46 -3.22
CA ASP A 112 5.10 15.89 -3.18
C ASP A 112 5.71 15.77 -1.79
N LEU A 113 4.93 16.07 -0.73
CA LEU A 113 5.34 15.87 0.66
C LEU A 113 5.66 14.41 0.95
N GLY A 114 4.92 13.48 0.34
CA GLY A 114 5.03 12.05 0.59
C GLY A 114 6.22 11.35 -0.05
N ARG A 115 7.00 12.02 -0.89
CA ARG A 115 8.12 11.38 -1.64
C ARG A 115 9.11 10.64 -0.77
N LEU A 116 9.41 11.18 0.43
CA LEU A 116 10.33 10.54 1.37
C LEU A 116 9.88 9.13 1.76
N SER A 117 8.58 8.91 1.96
CA SER A 117 8.04 7.60 2.35
C SER A 117 8.33 6.51 1.32
N ARG A 118 8.53 6.88 0.04
CA ARG A 118 8.77 5.93 -1.07
C ARG A 118 10.20 5.41 -1.14
N ILE A 119 11.13 6.08 -0.46
CA ILE A 119 12.55 5.74 -0.47
C ILE A 119 13.07 5.39 0.92
N SER A 120 12.21 5.34 1.94
CA SER A 120 12.59 5.09 3.34
C SER A 120 12.32 3.66 3.82
N GLY A 121 12.05 2.73 2.89
CA GLY A 121 11.78 1.32 3.22
C GLY A 121 12.88 0.67 4.05
N TYR A 122 14.15 0.95 3.74
CA TYR A 122 15.31 0.47 4.49
C TYR A 122 15.29 0.87 5.98
N LEU A 123 14.65 1.98 6.32
CA LEU A 123 14.53 2.50 7.67
C LEU A 123 13.24 2.02 8.37
N THR A 124 12.15 2.00 7.64
CA THR A 124 10.80 1.75 8.18
C THR A 124 10.37 0.29 8.12
N GLY A 125 10.97 -0.49 7.21
CA GLY A 125 10.53 -1.85 6.91
C GLY A 125 9.37 -1.91 5.92
N SER A 126 8.97 -0.78 5.28
CA SER A 126 8.04 -0.85 4.15
C SER A 126 8.68 -1.67 3.03
N CYS A 127 8.11 -2.85 2.76
CA CYS A 127 8.78 -3.88 1.95
C CYS A 127 8.71 -3.65 0.44
N TRP A 128 7.83 -2.77 -0.05
CA TRP A 128 7.75 -2.39 -1.47
C TRP A 128 7.63 -0.88 -1.65
N THR A 129 8.13 -0.41 -2.79
CA THR A 129 7.81 0.93 -3.31
C THR A 129 7.30 0.84 -4.74
N PHE A 130 6.70 1.92 -5.24
CA PHE A 130 6.09 2.01 -6.57
C PHE A 130 6.64 3.22 -7.31
N ALA A 131 7.48 2.97 -8.28
CA ALA A 131 8.05 3.98 -9.17
C ALA A 131 7.24 4.12 -10.47
N SER A 132 7.41 5.23 -11.19
CA SER A 132 6.83 5.42 -12.52
C SER A 132 7.84 5.10 -13.62
N LEU A 133 7.39 4.49 -14.73
CA LEU A 133 8.20 4.31 -15.93
C LEU A 133 8.19 5.58 -16.80
N GLU A 134 7.03 5.93 -17.36
CA GLU A 134 6.86 7.12 -18.21
C GLU A 134 5.88 8.10 -17.58
N ASN A 135 4.70 7.62 -17.19
CA ASN A 135 3.65 8.42 -16.58
C ASN A 135 3.39 7.97 -15.15
N SER A 136 3.28 8.94 -14.24
CA SER A 136 2.93 8.68 -12.85
C SER A 136 1.49 8.15 -12.76
N SER A 137 1.31 7.03 -12.07
CA SER A 137 -0.02 6.44 -11.80
C SER A 137 -0.61 6.92 -10.47
N ALA A 138 0.18 7.61 -9.65
CA ALA A 138 -0.24 8.19 -8.38
C ALA A 138 0.57 9.45 -8.08
N PRO A 139 -0.01 10.44 -7.34
CA PRO A 139 0.71 11.65 -6.96
C PRO A 139 2.01 11.35 -6.20
N GLY A 140 3.07 12.10 -6.50
CA GLY A 140 4.36 12.01 -5.82
C GLY A 140 5.22 10.79 -6.17
N GLN A 141 4.86 10.00 -7.20
CA GLN A 141 5.74 8.94 -7.68
C GLN A 141 7.05 9.52 -8.23
N ILE A 142 8.14 8.83 -7.92
CA ILE A 142 9.49 9.09 -8.43
C ILE A 142 9.70 8.17 -9.64
N SER A 143 10.50 8.57 -10.63
CA SER A 143 10.80 7.70 -11.77
C SER A 143 11.57 6.44 -11.30
N LEU A 144 11.42 5.33 -12.04
CA LEU A 144 12.13 4.08 -11.73
C LEU A 144 13.64 4.32 -11.62
N LYS A 145 14.22 5.03 -12.59
CA LYS A 145 15.66 5.32 -12.63
C LYS A 145 16.15 6.12 -11.41
N GLU A 146 15.39 7.13 -10.99
CA GLU A 146 15.73 7.93 -9.81
C GLU A 146 15.54 7.10 -8.53
N THR A 147 14.46 6.31 -8.45
CA THR A 147 14.20 5.43 -7.31
C THR A 147 15.33 4.42 -7.13
N GLU A 148 15.74 3.71 -8.18
CA GLU A 148 16.86 2.76 -8.15
C GLU A 148 18.16 3.45 -7.69
N TYR A 149 18.48 4.61 -8.27
CA TYR A 149 19.68 5.36 -7.90
C TYR A 149 19.72 5.78 -6.42
N ILE A 150 18.58 6.25 -5.91
CA ILE A 150 18.47 6.66 -4.50
C ILE A 150 18.58 5.45 -3.56
N LEU A 151 17.86 4.37 -3.85
CA LEU A 151 17.91 3.14 -3.05
C LEU A 151 19.31 2.52 -3.04
N ASP A 152 20.00 2.51 -4.16
CA ASP A 152 21.40 2.07 -4.26
C ASP A 152 22.35 2.85 -3.35
N ILE A 153 22.06 4.11 -3.06
CA ILE A 153 22.85 4.94 -2.13
C ILE A 153 22.49 4.63 -0.67
N LEU A 154 21.18 4.47 -0.40
CA LEU A 154 20.66 4.36 0.98
C LEU A 154 20.82 2.95 1.58
N GLU A 155 20.88 1.90 0.74
CA GLU A 155 20.95 0.51 1.17
C GLU A 155 22.38 -0.07 1.17
N LYS A 156 23.38 0.78 0.88
CA LYS A 156 24.83 0.44 1.00
C LYS A 156 25.34 0.62 2.43
#